data_8adddb187ea0b19c20aa3d824bf3d9f0
#
_entry.id   8adddb187ea0b19c20aa3d824bf3d9f0
#
_cell.length_a   1.000
_cell.length_b   1.000
_cell.length_c   1.000
_cell.angle_alpha   90.00
_cell.angle_beta   90.00
_cell.angle_gamma   90.00
#
_symmetry.space_group_name_H-M   'P 1'
#
loop_
_entity.id
_entity.type
_entity.pdbx_description
1 polymer ?
#
loop_
_entity_poly.entity_id
_entity_poly.type
_entity_poly.pdbx_seq_one_letter_code
_entity_poly.pdbx_strand_id
1 'polypeptide(L)'
;MPAGIGLAHVGRLVSIAKELKNNNVEIVFGSGSDATALIKREGFTSHPIYEFSREIYDKKIKKNNFFVYNRHNFLMFVKDELALYRKVRPDLIVYDTKPTVRVSSQIAGIPVVSITNVDATSYYDYEKIAFPLQTTLGRYLPKKMMSVLRREYGKKFLKIVGKRAIPLMIMAAMMRIIPALIQLGYKPNKDPFQLFLGDLTLIADVPEFRPIRKLPPKVKIIGPVFWDGPNRLPKWHKELDKKENIIYVTASGTGDKEVFLKILKFLKASPYTIVATTGNTLKPGEVDIKYENLLLTDYLPGDYILKRAKLIIFPGGNASCYQALSYGVPQICTPLHIDQEDNANQLERLGTGLILNPYKGFKKELFLRCIKKILMKTSYKENSLKLQKILSNYNGVKKAAGEIKDMIDRINR
;
A
#
# COMPACT_ATOMS: atom_id res chain seq x y z
N MET A 1 11.52 -12.13 -0.54
CA MET A 1 12.16 -11.00 0.19
C MET A 1 11.18 -9.81 0.29
N PRO A 2 10.22 -9.80 1.21
CA PRO A 2 9.33 -8.66 1.40
C PRO A 2 10.06 -7.47 2.03
N ALA A 3 9.53 -6.25 1.82
CA ALA A 3 9.78 -5.15 2.75
C ALA A 3 9.03 -5.49 4.07
N GLY A 4 9.78 -5.92 5.07
CA GLY A 4 9.27 -6.66 6.24
C GLY A 4 8.31 -5.93 7.18
N ILE A 5 8.06 -4.64 6.96
CA ILE A 5 7.31 -3.79 7.91
C ILE A 5 5.86 -3.60 7.51
N GLY A 6 5.49 -3.92 6.27
CA GLY A 6 4.12 -3.78 5.78
C GLY A 6 3.45 -5.13 5.57
N LEU A 7 2.38 -5.44 6.32
CA LEU A 7 1.58 -6.64 6.07
C LEU A 7 1.15 -6.79 4.61
N ALA A 8 0.92 -5.68 3.90
CA ALA A 8 0.57 -5.68 2.49
C ALA A 8 1.66 -6.28 1.59
N HIS A 9 2.93 -5.93 1.82
CA HIS A 9 4.06 -6.45 1.05
C HIS A 9 4.31 -7.94 1.35
N VAL A 10 4.23 -8.31 2.62
CA VAL A 10 4.39 -9.71 3.06
C VAL A 10 3.25 -10.56 2.52
N GLY A 11 2.01 -10.12 2.70
CA GLY A 11 0.82 -10.85 2.25
C GLY A 11 0.79 -11.03 0.73
N ARG A 12 1.22 -10.02 -0.04
CA ARG A 12 1.35 -10.10 -1.50
C ARG A 12 2.28 -11.22 -1.91
N LEU A 13 3.49 -11.29 -1.34
CA LEU A 13 4.44 -12.35 -1.64
C LEU A 13 3.98 -13.72 -1.15
N VAL A 14 3.32 -13.80 0.00
CA VAL A 14 2.72 -15.05 0.51
C VAL A 14 1.64 -15.57 -0.44
N SER A 15 0.76 -14.72 -0.96
CA SER A 15 -0.27 -15.13 -1.92
C SER A 15 0.31 -15.68 -3.21
N ILE A 16 1.36 -15.03 -3.74
CA ILE A 16 2.06 -15.50 -4.94
C ILE A 16 2.82 -16.79 -4.65
N ALA A 17 3.45 -16.91 -3.48
CA ALA A 17 4.17 -18.11 -3.06
C ALA A 17 3.25 -19.34 -2.93
N LYS A 18 2.03 -19.16 -2.44
CA LYS A 18 1.01 -20.23 -2.39
C LYS A 18 0.68 -20.75 -3.78
N GLU A 19 0.51 -19.85 -4.75
CA GLU A 19 0.25 -20.25 -6.15
C GLU A 19 1.45 -20.97 -6.77
N LEU A 20 2.67 -20.51 -6.51
CA LEU A 20 3.91 -21.12 -6.98
C LEU A 20 4.17 -22.49 -6.36
N LYS A 21 3.82 -22.73 -5.09
CA LYS A 21 4.02 -24.01 -4.41
C LYS A 21 3.35 -25.17 -5.14
N ASN A 22 2.25 -24.90 -5.86
CA ASN A 22 1.55 -25.89 -6.67
C ASN A 22 2.33 -26.30 -7.95
N ASN A 23 3.49 -25.68 -8.23
CA ASN A 23 4.28 -25.86 -9.44
C ASN A 23 5.69 -26.48 -9.17
N ASN A 24 5.88 -27.24 -8.11
CA ASN A 24 7.16 -27.85 -7.72
C ASN A 24 8.31 -26.85 -7.52
N VAL A 25 8.02 -25.66 -7.00
CA VAL A 25 9.01 -24.65 -6.68
C VAL A 25 9.27 -24.67 -5.18
N GLU A 26 10.54 -24.86 -4.77
CA GLU A 26 10.92 -24.67 -3.38
C GLU A 26 10.97 -23.18 -3.05
N ILE A 27 10.30 -22.78 -1.97
CA ILE A 27 10.14 -21.37 -1.62
C ILE A 27 10.66 -21.12 -0.20
N VAL A 28 11.61 -20.20 -0.11
CA VAL A 28 12.21 -19.75 1.14
C VAL A 28 12.08 -18.24 1.27
N PHE A 29 11.66 -17.78 2.43
CA PHE A 29 11.58 -16.35 2.73
C PHE A 29 12.79 -15.87 3.54
N GLY A 30 13.33 -14.71 3.16
CA GLY A 30 14.18 -13.91 4.02
C GLY A 30 13.34 -12.77 4.60
N SER A 31 13.14 -12.73 5.91
CA SER A 31 12.34 -11.71 6.58
C SER A 31 12.81 -11.45 8.00
N GLY A 32 12.56 -10.25 8.50
CA GLY A 32 12.79 -9.90 9.90
C GLY A 32 11.47 -9.70 10.66
N SER A 33 11.56 -9.67 11.99
CA SER A 33 10.49 -9.29 12.95
C SER A 33 9.07 -9.84 12.68
N ASP A 34 8.07 -8.96 12.59
CA ASP A 34 6.64 -9.30 12.55
C ASP A 34 6.22 -10.11 11.30
N ALA A 35 6.93 -9.94 10.20
CA ALA A 35 6.68 -10.67 8.95
C ALA A 35 6.92 -12.18 9.10
N THR A 36 7.91 -12.59 9.91
CA THR A 36 8.28 -13.98 10.11
C THR A 36 7.15 -14.81 10.69
N ALA A 37 6.41 -14.27 11.66
CA ALA A 37 5.28 -14.97 12.28
C ALA A 37 4.16 -15.26 11.26
N LEU A 38 3.87 -14.28 10.40
CA LEU A 38 2.90 -14.45 9.32
C LEU A 38 3.34 -15.52 8.33
N ILE A 39 4.58 -15.43 7.82
CA ILE A 39 5.13 -16.35 6.82
C ILE A 39 5.11 -17.80 7.34
N LYS A 40 5.53 -18.03 8.59
CA LYS A 40 5.50 -19.34 9.23
C LYS A 40 4.08 -19.88 9.39
N ARG A 41 3.13 -19.02 9.80
CA ARG A 41 1.72 -19.40 9.90
C ARG A 41 1.13 -19.84 8.56
N GLU A 42 1.57 -19.25 7.48
CA GLU A 42 1.14 -19.58 6.12
C GLU A 42 1.88 -20.81 5.53
N GLY A 43 2.72 -21.49 6.34
CA GLY A 43 3.37 -22.77 6.00
C GLY A 43 4.65 -22.64 5.17
N PHE A 44 5.35 -21.49 5.27
CA PHE A 44 6.61 -21.27 4.57
C PHE A 44 7.82 -21.21 5.51
N THR A 45 8.97 -21.68 5.03
CA THR A 45 10.26 -21.52 5.69
C THR A 45 10.68 -20.03 5.63
N SER A 46 11.11 -19.48 6.76
CA SER A 46 11.63 -18.12 6.84
C SER A 46 12.96 -18.10 7.59
N HIS A 47 13.96 -17.49 6.97
CA HIS A 47 15.25 -17.19 7.62
C HIS A 47 15.29 -15.73 8.08
N PRO A 48 15.82 -15.48 9.28
CA PRO A 48 15.96 -14.13 9.78
C PRO A 48 17.00 -13.35 8.97
N ILE A 49 16.68 -12.12 8.63
CA ILE A 49 17.56 -11.11 8.05
C ILE A 49 17.36 -9.80 8.79
N TYR A 50 18.34 -8.91 8.68
CA TYR A 50 18.23 -7.57 9.25
C TYR A 50 16.98 -6.85 8.69
N GLU A 51 16.21 -6.24 9.58
CA GLU A 51 15.03 -5.44 9.25
C GLU A 51 14.88 -4.29 10.25
N PHE A 52 14.23 -3.20 9.84
CA PHE A 52 13.91 -2.13 10.77
C PHE A 52 12.89 -2.61 11.81
N SER A 53 13.02 -2.13 13.05
CA SER A 53 11.92 -2.26 13.99
C SER A 53 10.73 -1.41 13.54
N ARG A 54 9.52 -1.88 13.84
CA ARG A 54 8.27 -1.16 13.53
C ARG A 54 8.28 0.26 14.11
N GLU A 55 8.78 0.43 15.32
CA GLU A 55 8.86 1.73 15.98
C GLU A 55 9.72 2.74 15.20
N ILE A 56 10.89 2.32 14.71
CA ILE A 56 11.79 3.17 13.90
C ILE A 56 11.10 3.55 12.58
N TYR A 57 10.43 2.60 11.96
CA TYR A 57 9.74 2.82 10.69
C TYR A 57 8.58 3.80 10.87
N ASP A 58 7.67 3.53 11.80
CA ASP A 58 6.50 4.37 12.07
C ASP A 58 6.91 5.80 12.42
N LYS A 59 7.96 5.96 13.22
CA LYS A 59 8.52 7.29 13.57
C LYS A 59 9.03 8.04 12.35
N LYS A 60 9.64 7.35 11.38
CA LYS A 60 10.13 7.96 10.14
C LYS A 60 8.99 8.29 9.18
N ILE A 61 8.03 7.40 8.99
CA ILE A 61 6.87 7.61 8.13
C ILE A 61 5.99 8.76 8.65
N LYS A 62 5.71 8.83 9.96
CA LYS A 62 4.96 9.95 10.56
C LYS A 62 5.63 11.31 10.32
N LYS A 63 6.97 11.35 10.17
CA LYS A 63 7.72 12.55 9.80
C LYS A 63 7.81 12.80 8.29
N ASN A 64 7.08 12.05 7.46
CA ASN A 64 7.22 12.04 5.99
C ASN A 64 8.65 11.76 5.51
N ASN A 65 9.43 11.05 6.31
CA ASN A 65 10.78 10.66 5.95
C ASN A 65 10.73 9.27 5.30
N PHE A 66 10.33 9.22 4.02
CA PHE A 66 10.21 7.98 3.24
C PHE A 66 11.55 7.26 3.05
N PHE A 67 12.65 7.96 3.29
CA PHE A 67 13.99 7.42 3.10
C PHE A 67 14.54 6.92 4.43
N VAL A 68 14.06 5.73 4.79
CA VAL A 68 14.53 5.01 5.99
C VAL A 68 15.98 4.55 5.87
N TYR A 69 16.51 4.47 4.63
CA TYR A 69 17.86 3.99 4.37
C TYR A 69 18.90 5.10 4.52
N ASN A 70 20.03 4.75 5.12
CA ASN A 70 21.30 5.50 5.13
C ASN A 70 22.43 4.52 4.81
N ARG A 71 23.68 5.02 4.67
CA ARG A 71 24.84 4.17 4.36
C ARG A 71 24.95 2.96 5.29
N HIS A 72 24.89 3.16 6.59
CA HIS A 72 25.11 2.10 7.58
C HIS A 72 24.06 0.98 7.47
N ASN A 73 22.78 1.33 7.59
CA ASN A 73 21.73 0.31 7.56
C ASN A 73 21.60 -0.34 6.18
N PHE A 74 21.85 0.39 5.09
CA PHE A 74 21.84 -0.19 3.74
C PHE A 74 22.88 -1.30 3.59
N LEU A 75 24.10 -1.07 4.12
CA LEU A 75 25.16 -2.08 4.13
C LEU A 75 24.80 -3.30 5.00
N MET A 76 24.16 -3.09 6.15
CA MET A 76 23.70 -4.18 7.02
C MET A 76 22.67 -5.06 6.31
N PHE A 77 21.68 -4.46 5.63
CA PHE A 77 20.72 -5.21 4.82
C PHE A 77 21.40 -6.07 3.74
N VAL A 78 22.27 -5.45 2.92
CA VAL A 78 22.97 -6.15 1.83
C VAL A 78 23.84 -7.28 2.37
N LYS A 79 24.54 -7.07 3.49
CA LYS A 79 25.37 -8.10 4.14
C LYS A 79 24.56 -9.34 4.51
N ASP A 80 23.41 -9.15 5.17
CA ASP A 80 22.56 -10.24 5.63
C ASP A 80 21.88 -10.96 4.45
N GLU A 81 21.46 -10.20 3.43
CA GLU A 81 20.90 -10.74 2.20
C GLU A 81 21.92 -11.64 1.49
N LEU A 82 23.17 -11.20 1.33
CA LEU A 82 24.25 -12.00 0.75
C LEU A 82 24.59 -13.25 1.58
N ALA A 83 24.53 -13.15 2.91
CA ALA A 83 24.72 -14.32 3.79
C ALA A 83 23.61 -15.36 3.59
N LEU A 84 22.36 -14.89 3.46
CA LEU A 84 21.23 -15.76 3.17
C LEU A 84 21.37 -16.42 1.80
N TYR A 85 21.78 -15.69 0.74
CA TYR A 85 21.94 -16.26 -0.61
C TYR A 85 23.01 -17.35 -0.65
N ARG A 86 24.13 -17.19 0.07
CA ARG A 86 25.16 -18.25 0.19
C ARG A 86 24.62 -19.51 0.88
N LYS A 87 23.74 -19.35 1.86
CA LYS A 87 23.13 -20.45 2.61
C LYS A 87 22.08 -21.18 1.79
N VAL A 88 21.19 -20.44 1.12
CA VAL A 88 20.02 -20.99 0.43
C VAL A 88 20.33 -21.35 -1.02
N ARG A 89 21.28 -20.64 -1.67
CA ARG A 89 21.66 -20.77 -3.08
C ARG A 89 20.44 -20.72 -4.02
N PRO A 90 19.65 -19.63 -3.99
CA PRO A 90 18.46 -19.56 -4.79
C PRO A 90 18.79 -19.35 -6.27
N ASP A 91 18.03 -19.98 -7.18
CA ASP A 91 18.11 -19.79 -8.63
C ASP A 91 17.51 -18.44 -9.04
N LEU A 92 16.52 -17.96 -8.28
CA LEU A 92 15.79 -16.72 -8.54
C LEU A 92 15.41 -16.03 -7.23
N ILE A 93 15.54 -14.72 -7.19
CA ILE A 93 15.08 -13.91 -6.06
C ILE A 93 13.83 -13.13 -6.48
N VAL A 94 12.78 -13.20 -5.66
CA VAL A 94 11.57 -12.38 -5.80
C VAL A 94 11.49 -11.42 -4.62
N TYR A 95 11.32 -10.11 -4.88
CA TYR A 95 11.20 -9.12 -3.81
C TYR A 95 10.05 -8.14 -4.04
N ASP A 96 9.56 -7.56 -2.95
CA ASP A 96 8.54 -6.53 -2.99
C ASP A 96 9.07 -5.25 -2.31
N THR A 97 9.27 -4.20 -3.12
CA THR A 97 9.61 -2.83 -2.70
C THR A 97 10.80 -2.75 -1.70
N LYS A 98 11.81 -3.60 -1.87
CA LYS A 98 13.01 -3.68 -1.02
C LYS A 98 14.28 -3.37 -1.83
N PRO A 99 14.74 -2.09 -1.88
CA PRO A 99 15.78 -1.63 -2.80
C PRO A 99 17.15 -2.28 -2.58
N THR A 100 17.43 -2.81 -1.38
CA THR A 100 18.69 -3.50 -1.06
C THR A 100 18.83 -4.81 -1.82
N VAL A 101 17.70 -5.48 -2.10
CA VAL A 101 17.69 -6.76 -2.82
C VAL A 101 18.19 -6.62 -4.26
N ARG A 102 17.90 -5.49 -4.93
CA ARG A 102 18.45 -5.24 -6.28
C ARG A 102 19.97 -5.21 -6.26
N VAL A 103 20.56 -4.61 -5.22
CA VAL A 103 22.03 -4.51 -5.09
C VAL A 103 22.62 -5.86 -4.69
N SER A 104 22.09 -6.52 -3.68
CA SER A 104 22.61 -7.80 -3.21
C SER A 104 22.48 -8.93 -4.26
N SER A 105 21.37 -8.95 -5.03
CA SER A 105 21.19 -9.90 -6.12
C SER A 105 22.20 -9.69 -7.25
N GLN A 106 22.49 -8.44 -7.61
CA GLN A 106 23.49 -8.14 -8.63
C GLN A 106 24.90 -8.55 -8.18
N ILE A 107 25.26 -8.30 -6.91
CA ILE A 107 26.56 -8.73 -6.35
C ILE A 107 26.67 -10.25 -6.36
N ALA A 108 25.57 -10.96 -6.06
CA ALA A 108 25.54 -12.42 -6.04
C ALA A 108 25.42 -13.06 -7.44
N GLY A 109 25.16 -12.28 -8.50
CA GLY A 109 24.93 -12.78 -9.85
C GLY A 109 23.62 -13.57 -9.99
N ILE A 110 22.62 -13.32 -9.13
CA ILE A 110 21.36 -14.06 -9.10
C ILE A 110 20.27 -13.23 -9.78
N PRO A 111 19.53 -13.80 -10.75
CA PRO A 111 18.41 -13.10 -11.40
C PRO A 111 17.34 -12.68 -10.40
N VAL A 112 16.63 -11.57 -10.71
CA VAL A 112 15.68 -11.00 -9.76
C VAL A 112 14.38 -10.54 -10.41
N VAL A 113 13.25 -10.90 -9.78
CA VAL A 113 11.91 -10.37 -10.08
C VAL A 113 11.52 -9.36 -9.01
N SER A 114 11.18 -8.15 -9.44
CA SER A 114 10.59 -7.13 -8.59
C SER A 114 9.07 -7.14 -8.68
N ILE A 115 8.40 -7.10 -7.55
CA ILE A 115 6.97 -6.81 -7.47
C ILE A 115 6.84 -5.45 -6.81
N THR A 116 6.16 -4.51 -7.46
CA THR A 116 6.07 -3.14 -6.98
C THR A 116 4.79 -2.46 -7.45
N ASN A 117 4.49 -1.31 -6.86
CA ASN A 117 3.47 -0.41 -7.37
C ASN A 117 4.09 0.58 -8.36
N VAL A 118 3.30 1.10 -9.29
CA VAL A 118 3.81 1.96 -10.37
C VAL A 118 4.41 3.27 -9.87
N ASP A 119 3.93 3.78 -8.73
CA ASP A 119 4.45 5.00 -8.09
C ASP A 119 5.90 4.87 -7.58
N ALA A 120 6.38 3.65 -7.37
CA ALA A 120 7.78 3.36 -7.10
C ALA A 120 8.61 3.11 -8.37
N THR A 121 8.16 3.60 -9.53
CA THR A 121 8.83 3.43 -10.83
C THR A 121 8.80 4.72 -11.65
N SER A 122 9.71 4.85 -12.61
CA SER A 122 9.71 5.91 -13.62
C SER A 122 8.56 5.82 -14.63
N TYR A 123 7.78 4.75 -14.59
CA TYR A 123 6.62 4.52 -15.46
C TYR A 123 5.33 5.14 -14.94
N TYR A 124 5.31 5.70 -13.75
CA TYR A 124 4.17 6.44 -13.24
C TYR A 124 4.01 7.77 -14.00
N ASP A 125 2.80 8.02 -14.50
CA ASP A 125 2.54 9.22 -15.30
C ASP A 125 2.20 10.41 -14.40
N TYR A 126 3.24 11.02 -13.83
CA TYR A 126 3.12 12.21 -12.96
C TYR A 126 2.42 13.40 -13.61
N GLU A 127 2.23 13.39 -14.94
CA GLU A 127 1.48 14.44 -15.63
C GLU A 127 -0.03 14.32 -15.47
N LYS A 128 -0.50 13.14 -15.12
CA LYS A 128 -1.94 12.85 -14.96
C LYS A 128 -2.42 12.80 -13.51
N ILE A 129 -1.52 13.04 -12.54
CA ILE A 129 -1.85 12.97 -11.13
C ILE A 129 -1.89 14.35 -10.45
N ALA A 130 -2.64 14.42 -9.37
CA ALA A 130 -2.64 15.59 -8.49
C ALA A 130 -1.43 15.53 -7.54
N PHE A 131 -0.79 16.67 -7.30
CA PHE A 131 0.28 16.75 -6.31
C PHE A 131 -0.28 16.49 -4.89
N PRO A 132 0.36 15.65 -4.06
CA PRO A 132 -0.10 15.33 -2.70
C PRO A 132 0.16 16.52 -1.76
N LEU A 133 -0.70 17.52 -1.86
CA LEU A 133 -0.53 18.82 -1.19
C LEU A 133 -0.82 18.75 0.31
N GLN A 134 -1.78 17.89 0.76
CA GLN A 134 -2.25 17.91 2.14
C GLN A 134 -1.24 17.31 3.11
N THR A 135 -0.57 16.24 2.68
CA THR A 135 0.39 15.49 3.49
C THR A 135 1.82 16.03 3.36
N THR A 136 2.06 16.90 2.38
CA THR A 136 3.35 17.57 2.15
C THR A 136 3.33 19.02 2.64
N LEU A 137 3.38 19.95 1.71
CA LEU A 137 3.44 21.41 1.98
C LEU A 137 2.20 21.91 2.74
N GLY A 138 1.03 21.33 2.50
CA GLY A 138 -0.22 21.78 3.11
C GLY A 138 -0.28 21.65 4.62
N ARG A 139 0.59 20.85 5.25
CA ARG A 139 0.71 20.83 6.71
C ARG A 139 1.21 22.16 7.27
N TYR A 140 2.04 22.87 6.52
CA TYR A 140 2.72 24.09 6.94
C TYR A 140 2.07 25.36 6.39
N LEU A 141 1.29 25.28 5.30
CA LEU A 141 0.72 26.43 4.62
C LEU A 141 -0.53 26.97 5.34
N PRO A 142 -0.74 28.32 5.36
CA PRO A 142 -1.97 28.94 5.85
C PRO A 142 -3.21 28.47 5.07
N LYS A 143 -4.39 28.44 5.73
CA LYS A 143 -5.66 28.01 5.10
C LYS A 143 -6.00 28.79 3.83
N LYS A 144 -5.74 30.11 3.81
CA LYS A 144 -5.98 30.98 2.63
C LYS A 144 -5.14 30.49 1.44
N MET A 145 -3.86 30.23 1.64
CA MET A 145 -2.96 29.75 0.59
C MET A 145 -3.34 28.36 0.10
N MET A 146 -3.74 27.46 0.99
CA MET A 146 -4.30 26.16 0.63
C MET A 146 -5.56 26.28 -0.24
N SER A 147 -6.43 27.25 0.03
CA SER A 147 -7.64 27.48 -0.77
C SER A 147 -7.30 27.94 -2.19
N VAL A 148 -6.28 28.76 -2.35
CA VAL A 148 -5.78 29.23 -3.67
C VAL A 148 -5.16 28.08 -4.45
N LEU A 149 -4.29 27.28 -3.81
CA LEU A 149 -3.63 26.13 -4.45
C LEU A 149 -4.60 25.03 -4.86
N ARG A 150 -5.77 24.96 -4.24
CA ARG A 150 -6.86 24.03 -4.62
C ARG A 150 -7.71 24.51 -5.78
N ARG A 151 -7.63 25.79 -6.17
CA ARG A 151 -8.30 26.31 -7.36
C ARG A 151 -7.63 25.78 -8.63
N GLU A 152 -8.29 25.93 -9.76
CA GLU A 152 -7.84 25.33 -11.02
C GLU A 152 -6.41 25.76 -11.43
N TYR A 153 -6.10 27.06 -11.31
CA TYR A 153 -4.75 27.58 -11.57
C TYR A 153 -3.71 27.04 -10.59
N GLY A 154 -4.05 26.95 -9.31
CA GLY A 154 -3.18 26.38 -8.29
C GLY A 154 -2.91 24.89 -8.54
N LYS A 155 -3.92 24.12 -8.96
CA LYS A 155 -3.77 22.71 -9.34
C LYS A 155 -2.84 22.55 -10.57
N LYS A 156 -2.98 23.40 -11.59
CA LYS A 156 -2.09 23.41 -12.75
C LYS A 156 -0.64 23.71 -12.35
N PHE A 157 -0.44 24.72 -11.51
CA PHE A 157 0.88 25.06 -10.96
C PHE A 157 1.49 23.91 -10.18
N LEU A 158 0.74 23.30 -9.24
CA LEU A 158 1.19 22.15 -8.45
C LEU A 158 1.53 20.94 -9.31
N LYS A 159 0.83 20.73 -10.41
CA LYS A 159 1.09 19.67 -11.37
C LYS A 159 2.45 19.87 -12.05
N ILE A 160 2.76 21.10 -12.47
CA ILE A 160 4.06 21.46 -13.09
C ILE A 160 5.19 21.29 -12.08
N VAL A 161 4.99 21.77 -10.85
CA VAL A 161 5.97 21.67 -9.76
C VAL A 161 6.17 20.20 -9.38
N GLY A 162 5.09 19.44 -9.21
CA GLY A 162 5.13 18.03 -8.81
C GLY A 162 5.87 17.14 -9.80
N LYS A 163 5.70 17.38 -11.10
CA LYS A 163 6.40 16.67 -12.18
C LYS A 163 7.93 16.70 -12.00
N ARG A 164 8.48 17.82 -11.49
CA ARG A 164 9.92 18.00 -11.25
C ARG A 164 10.33 17.72 -9.81
N ALA A 165 9.50 18.09 -8.85
CA ALA A 165 9.83 17.98 -7.44
C ALA A 165 9.88 16.51 -6.96
N ILE A 166 8.97 15.65 -7.40
CA ILE A 166 8.93 14.24 -6.95
C ILE A 166 10.21 13.47 -7.37
N PRO A 167 10.62 13.48 -8.65
CA PRO A 167 11.91 12.85 -9.04
C PRO A 167 13.10 13.44 -8.31
N LEU A 168 13.14 14.76 -8.10
CA LEU A 168 14.22 15.42 -7.36
C LEU A 168 14.24 15.00 -5.88
N MET A 169 13.10 14.86 -5.23
CA MET A 169 13.02 14.36 -3.87
C MET A 169 13.53 12.92 -3.77
N ILE A 170 13.17 12.05 -4.71
CA ILE A 170 13.65 10.66 -4.76
C ILE A 170 15.16 10.65 -5.00
N MET A 171 15.68 11.47 -5.92
CA MET A 171 17.11 11.60 -6.17
C MET A 171 17.88 12.11 -4.94
N ALA A 172 17.35 13.13 -4.25
CA ALA A 172 17.94 13.63 -3.00
C ALA A 172 18.00 12.56 -1.91
N ALA A 173 17.05 11.69 -1.90
CA ALA A 173 17.02 10.56 -0.98
C ALA A 173 18.01 9.46 -1.37
N MET A 174 18.14 9.17 -2.66
CA MET A 174 19.17 8.26 -3.16
C MET A 174 20.57 8.72 -2.79
N MET A 175 20.84 10.04 -2.74
CA MET A 175 22.14 10.59 -2.33
C MET A 175 22.60 10.08 -0.95
N ARG A 176 21.68 9.75 -0.04
CA ARG A 176 22.01 9.22 1.30
C ARG A 176 22.59 7.81 1.27
N ILE A 177 22.33 7.04 0.22
CA ILE A 177 22.83 5.68 0.05
C ILE A 177 23.91 5.56 -1.01
N ILE A 178 24.20 6.61 -1.79
CA ILE A 178 25.29 6.61 -2.78
C ILE A 178 26.63 6.14 -2.18
N PRO A 179 27.06 6.57 -0.98
CA PRO A 179 28.31 6.08 -0.40
C PRO A 179 28.30 4.57 -0.14
N ALA A 180 27.12 3.99 0.19
CA ALA A 180 26.98 2.54 0.32
C ALA A 180 27.04 1.84 -1.04
N LEU A 181 26.39 2.39 -2.07
CA LEU A 181 26.41 1.84 -3.43
C LEU A 181 27.83 1.82 -4.00
N ILE A 182 28.58 2.91 -3.83
CA ILE A 182 29.99 3.00 -4.26
C ILE A 182 30.83 1.94 -3.53
N GLN A 183 30.69 1.83 -2.21
CA GLN A 183 31.42 0.84 -1.39
C GLN A 183 31.12 -0.61 -1.83
N LEU A 184 29.91 -0.87 -2.29
CA LEU A 184 29.44 -2.19 -2.78
C LEU A 184 29.78 -2.42 -4.26
N GLY A 185 30.44 -1.48 -4.94
CA GLY A 185 30.74 -1.57 -6.37
C GLY A 185 29.52 -1.46 -7.28
N TYR A 186 28.36 -1.04 -6.75
CA TYR A 186 27.15 -0.86 -7.52
C TYR A 186 27.21 0.46 -8.30
N LYS A 187 27.02 0.39 -9.62
CA LYS A 187 26.98 1.57 -10.48
C LYS A 187 25.53 1.99 -10.73
N PRO A 188 25.06 3.07 -10.08
CA PRO A 188 23.70 3.56 -10.33
C PRO A 188 23.60 4.10 -11.76
N ASN A 189 22.46 3.83 -12.41
CA ASN A 189 22.12 4.45 -13.68
C ASN A 189 21.37 5.79 -13.46
N LYS A 190 20.88 6.41 -14.54
CA LYS A 190 20.17 7.70 -14.49
C LYS A 190 18.72 7.60 -13.94
N ASP A 191 18.16 6.38 -13.80
CA ASP A 191 16.81 6.19 -13.28
C ASP A 191 16.83 6.19 -11.75
N PRO A 192 16.22 7.17 -11.07
CA PRO A 192 16.17 7.22 -9.61
C PRO A 192 15.39 6.06 -8.98
N PHE A 193 14.57 5.37 -9.76
CA PHE A 193 13.79 4.22 -9.31
C PHE A 193 14.47 2.86 -9.58
N GLN A 194 15.66 2.84 -10.16
CA GLN A 194 16.34 1.61 -10.60
C GLN A 194 16.43 0.51 -9.55
N LEU A 195 16.50 0.88 -8.25
CA LEU A 195 16.60 -0.08 -7.15
C LEU A 195 15.27 -0.79 -6.84
N PHE A 196 14.17 -0.30 -7.41
CA PHE A 196 12.86 -0.94 -7.31
C PHE A 196 12.52 -1.79 -8.54
N LEU A 197 13.42 -1.81 -9.55
CA LEU A 197 13.24 -2.57 -10.79
C LEU A 197 14.09 -3.84 -10.76
N GLY A 198 13.50 -4.96 -11.22
CA GLY A 198 14.16 -6.24 -11.41
C GLY A 198 14.63 -6.48 -12.84
N ASP A 199 15.17 -7.66 -13.10
CA ASP A 199 15.39 -8.17 -14.45
C ASP A 199 14.05 -8.43 -15.14
N LEU A 200 13.04 -8.81 -14.34
CA LEU A 200 11.62 -8.72 -14.63
C LEU A 200 10.95 -7.87 -13.53
N THR A 201 10.10 -6.92 -13.92
CA THR A 201 9.34 -6.08 -12.97
C THR A 201 7.84 -6.30 -13.16
N LEU A 202 7.15 -6.65 -12.08
CA LEU A 202 5.71 -6.92 -12.06
C LEU A 202 5.00 -5.78 -11.32
N ILE A 203 4.22 -4.99 -12.07
CA ILE A 203 3.47 -3.85 -11.52
C ILE A 203 2.11 -4.34 -11.00
N ALA A 204 1.92 -4.23 -9.69
CA ALA A 204 0.71 -4.64 -8.98
C ALA A 204 -0.36 -3.53 -8.94
N ASP A 205 -0.53 -2.82 -10.05
CA ASP A 205 -1.53 -1.77 -10.27
C ASP A 205 -2.26 -1.99 -11.60
N VAL A 206 -3.31 -1.18 -11.83
CA VAL A 206 -4.02 -1.14 -13.13
C VAL A 206 -4.00 0.29 -13.68
N PRO A 207 -3.89 0.47 -15.02
CA PRO A 207 -3.80 1.79 -15.65
C PRO A 207 -5.01 2.68 -15.39
N GLU A 208 -6.17 2.07 -15.20
CA GLU A 208 -7.43 2.77 -14.95
C GLU A 208 -7.45 3.45 -13.57
N PHE A 209 -6.79 2.83 -12.57
CA PHE A 209 -6.67 3.43 -11.25
C PHE A 209 -5.46 4.34 -11.16
N ARG A 210 -4.27 3.86 -11.55
CA ARG A 210 -3.03 4.65 -11.58
C ARG A 210 -2.51 4.81 -13.00
N PRO A 211 -2.37 6.05 -13.52
CA PRO A 211 -1.92 6.27 -14.89
C PRO A 211 -0.49 5.75 -15.09
N ILE A 212 -0.34 4.83 -16.05
CA ILE A 212 0.92 4.16 -16.38
C ILE A 212 1.36 4.60 -17.78
N ARG A 213 2.65 4.94 -17.93
CA ARG A 213 3.30 5.22 -19.21
C ARG A 213 3.57 3.93 -19.99
N LYS A 214 4.04 4.05 -21.24
CA LYS A 214 4.47 2.91 -22.06
C LYS A 214 5.55 2.11 -21.31
N LEU A 215 5.37 0.80 -21.23
CA LEU A 215 6.25 -0.11 -20.53
C LEU A 215 7.20 -0.83 -21.49
N PRO A 216 8.46 -1.05 -21.11
CA PRO A 216 9.37 -1.96 -21.86
C PRO A 216 8.97 -3.43 -21.61
N PRO A 217 9.43 -4.37 -22.46
CA PRO A 217 9.04 -5.79 -22.37
C PRO A 217 9.31 -6.47 -21.02
N LYS A 218 10.33 -6.00 -20.30
CA LYS A 218 10.69 -6.50 -18.97
C LYS A 218 9.84 -5.97 -17.83
N VAL A 219 8.86 -5.10 -18.10
CA VAL A 219 7.94 -4.55 -17.11
C VAL A 219 6.52 -4.91 -17.50
N LYS A 220 5.82 -5.65 -16.64
CA LYS A 220 4.50 -6.20 -16.94
C LYS A 220 3.48 -5.78 -15.89
N ILE A 221 2.28 -5.44 -16.31
CA ILE A 221 1.15 -5.17 -15.40
C ILE A 221 0.52 -6.51 -15.03
N ILE A 222 0.45 -6.79 -13.74
CA ILE A 222 -0.21 -8.00 -13.22
C ILE A 222 -1.59 -7.70 -12.60
N GLY A 223 -1.87 -6.44 -12.27
CA GLY A 223 -3.04 -6.06 -11.48
C GLY A 223 -2.81 -6.22 -9.97
N PRO A 224 -3.79 -5.84 -9.15
CA PRO A 224 -3.66 -5.91 -7.71
C PRO A 224 -3.50 -7.36 -7.22
N VAL A 225 -2.68 -7.54 -6.21
CA VAL A 225 -2.47 -8.81 -5.52
C VAL A 225 -3.02 -8.68 -4.12
N PHE A 226 -4.03 -9.46 -3.80
CA PHE A 226 -4.66 -9.50 -2.50
C PHE A 226 -4.09 -10.65 -1.66
N TRP A 227 -4.05 -10.44 -0.37
CA TRP A 227 -3.85 -11.47 0.62
C TRP A 227 -5.15 -11.64 1.41
N ASP A 228 -5.67 -12.86 1.43
CA ASP A 228 -6.97 -13.15 2.05
C ASP A 228 -6.92 -13.07 3.58
N GLY A 229 -5.71 -12.97 4.15
CA GLY A 229 -5.54 -12.91 5.59
C GLY A 229 -6.04 -14.16 6.33
N PRO A 230 -6.03 -14.13 7.66
CA PRO A 230 -6.61 -15.21 8.44
C PRO A 230 -8.14 -15.17 8.33
N ASN A 231 -8.75 -16.33 8.09
CA ASN A 231 -10.21 -16.47 8.12
C ASN A 231 -10.71 -16.54 9.58
N ARG A 232 -10.51 -15.42 10.32
CA ARG A 232 -10.92 -15.29 11.71
C ARG A 232 -12.05 -14.27 11.80
N LEU A 233 -13.23 -14.76 12.19
CA LEU A 233 -14.41 -13.92 12.41
C LEU A 233 -14.62 -13.66 13.90
N PRO A 234 -15.04 -12.47 14.32
CA PRO A 234 -15.39 -12.16 15.69
C PRO A 234 -16.68 -12.88 16.12
N LYS A 235 -16.91 -13.04 17.43
CA LYS A 235 -18.09 -13.74 17.94
C LYS A 235 -19.42 -13.17 17.43
N TRP A 236 -19.49 -11.85 17.21
CA TRP A 236 -20.68 -11.14 16.73
C TRP A 236 -20.87 -11.20 15.20
N HIS A 237 -20.04 -11.91 14.44
CA HIS A 237 -20.10 -11.92 12.98
C HIS A 237 -21.48 -12.25 12.41
N LYS A 238 -22.22 -13.18 13.04
CA LYS A 238 -23.58 -13.54 12.62
C LYS A 238 -24.58 -12.40 12.76
N GLU A 239 -24.32 -11.43 13.64
CA GLU A 239 -25.18 -10.26 13.79
C GLU A 239 -25.18 -9.37 12.56
N LEU A 240 -24.08 -9.37 11.77
CA LEU A 240 -23.97 -8.57 10.55
C LEU A 240 -24.96 -8.99 9.47
N ASP A 241 -25.38 -10.24 9.44
CA ASP A 241 -26.32 -10.73 8.43
C ASP A 241 -27.73 -10.10 8.60
N LYS A 242 -28.01 -9.57 9.81
CA LYS A 242 -29.24 -8.87 10.16
C LYS A 242 -29.14 -7.34 10.09
N LYS A 243 -27.93 -6.81 9.81
CA LYS A 243 -27.66 -5.36 9.82
C LYS A 243 -27.65 -4.81 8.39
N GLU A 244 -28.28 -3.65 8.25
CA GLU A 244 -28.30 -2.89 7.02
C GLU A 244 -27.46 -1.60 7.16
N ASN A 245 -27.26 -0.91 6.06
CA ASN A 245 -26.60 0.40 6.02
C ASN A 245 -25.23 0.41 6.74
N ILE A 246 -24.40 -0.59 6.46
CA ILE A 246 -23.11 -0.77 7.10
C ILE A 246 -22.09 0.23 6.53
N ILE A 247 -21.45 0.97 7.43
CA ILE A 247 -20.23 1.75 7.15
C ILE A 247 -19.06 1.02 7.80
N TYR A 248 -18.08 0.63 6.97
CA TYR A 248 -16.85 0.03 7.45
C TYR A 248 -15.81 1.11 7.76
N VAL A 249 -15.27 1.11 8.98
CA VAL A 249 -14.20 2.02 9.41
C VAL A 249 -12.98 1.21 9.78
N THR A 250 -11.83 1.49 9.18
CA THR A 250 -10.60 0.77 9.54
C THR A 250 -9.43 1.72 9.76
N ALA A 251 -8.69 1.50 10.84
CA ALA A 251 -7.40 2.15 11.04
C ALA A 251 -6.30 1.52 10.15
N SER A 252 -6.55 0.34 9.58
CA SER A 252 -5.56 -0.40 8.78
C SER A 252 -4.26 -0.67 9.55
N GLY A 253 -3.14 -0.88 8.83
CA GLY A 253 -1.82 -1.07 9.44
C GLY A 253 -1.04 0.21 9.69
N THR A 254 -1.48 1.35 9.12
CA THR A 254 -0.74 2.63 9.08
C THR A 254 -1.61 3.82 9.46
N GLY A 255 -2.72 3.58 10.16
CA GLY A 255 -3.62 4.62 10.63
C GLY A 255 -3.08 5.40 11.83
N ASP A 256 -3.80 6.45 12.19
CA ASP A 256 -3.55 7.25 13.39
C ASP A 256 -4.65 7.00 14.42
N LYS A 257 -4.26 6.72 15.67
CA LYS A 257 -5.18 6.41 16.77
C LYS A 257 -6.18 7.54 17.02
N GLU A 258 -5.71 8.78 17.04
CA GLU A 258 -6.58 9.95 17.35
C GLU A 258 -7.60 10.18 16.24
N VAL A 259 -7.16 10.07 14.97
CA VAL A 259 -8.04 10.21 13.81
C VAL A 259 -9.11 9.12 13.82
N PHE A 260 -8.72 7.87 14.09
CA PHE A 260 -9.66 6.75 14.16
C PHE A 260 -10.70 6.94 15.27
N LEU A 261 -10.26 7.27 16.49
CA LEU A 261 -11.16 7.53 17.62
C LEU A 261 -12.09 8.72 17.34
N LYS A 262 -11.59 9.77 16.69
CA LYS A 262 -12.39 10.93 16.29
C LYS A 262 -13.47 10.57 15.29
N ILE A 263 -13.17 9.73 14.30
CA ILE A 263 -14.15 9.20 13.33
C ILE A 263 -15.26 8.45 14.08
N LEU A 264 -14.90 7.52 14.98
CA LEU A 264 -15.89 6.77 15.75
C LEU A 264 -16.77 7.70 16.62
N LYS A 265 -16.19 8.71 17.27
CA LYS A 265 -16.96 9.73 18.03
C LYS A 265 -17.94 10.48 17.14
N PHE A 266 -17.56 10.85 15.92
CA PHE A 266 -18.44 11.55 14.99
C PHE A 266 -19.60 10.69 14.52
N LEU A 267 -19.41 9.38 14.43
CA LEU A 267 -20.43 8.41 13.99
C LEU A 267 -21.40 7.95 15.09
N LYS A 268 -21.14 8.28 16.35
CA LYS A 268 -21.95 7.82 17.51
C LYS A 268 -23.45 8.10 17.38
N ALA A 269 -23.84 9.20 16.76
CA ALA A 269 -25.24 9.59 16.57
C ALA A 269 -25.72 9.39 15.12
N SER A 270 -25.03 8.55 14.34
CA SER A 270 -25.43 8.27 12.97
C SER A 270 -26.42 7.10 12.89
N PRO A 271 -27.31 7.06 11.89
CA PRO A 271 -28.28 5.99 11.72
C PRO A 271 -27.66 4.71 11.10
N TYR A 272 -26.35 4.69 10.93
CA TYR A 272 -25.64 3.59 10.27
C TYR A 272 -25.13 2.56 11.27
N THR A 273 -25.08 1.31 10.86
CA THR A 273 -24.29 0.29 11.57
C THR A 273 -22.83 0.52 11.28
N ILE A 274 -22.02 0.74 12.30
CA ILE A 274 -20.59 0.97 12.18
C ILE A 274 -19.85 -0.32 12.51
N VAL A 275 -19.16 -0.87 11.53
CA VAL A 275 -18.22 -1.96 11.73
C VAL A 275 -16.82 -1.38 11.72
N ALA A 276 -16.08 -1.55 12.81
CA ALA A 276 -14.77 -0.93 12.96
C ALA A 276 -13.68 -1.96 13.22
N THR A 277 -12.53 -1.81 12.53
CA THR A 277 -11.34 -2.59 12.81
C THR A 277 -10.17 -1.70 13.21
N THR A 278 -9.54 -2.04 14.33
CA THR A 278 -8.38 -1.28 14.83
C THR A 278 -7.09 -1.59 14.09
N GLY A 279 -7.03 -2.72 13.41
CA GLY A 279 -5.80 -3.21 12.76
C GLY A 279 -4.65 -3.33 13.75
N ASN A 280 -3.47 -2.89 13.32
CA ASN A 280 -2.29 -2.84 14.20
C ASN A 280 -2.09 -1.46 14.85
N THR A 281 -3.05 -0.54 14.74
CA THR A 281 -2.93 0.85 15.23
C THR A 281 -3.16 0.95 16.75
N LEU A 282 -4.12 0.16 17.28
CA LEU A 282 -4.45 0.07 18.70
C LEU A 282 -5.18 -1.26 18.98
N LYS A 283 -5.22 -1.65 20.24
CA LYS A 283 -6.02 -2.82 20.66
C LYS A 283 -7.49 -2.43 20.81
N PRO A 284 -8.46 -3.32 20.52
CA PRO A 284 -9.90 -3.02 20.72
C PRO A 284 -10.23 -2.55 22.13
N GLY A 285 -9.58 -3.10 23.16
CA GLY A 285 -9.74 -2.69 24.57
C GLY A 285 -9.28 -1.28 24.90
N GLU A 286 -8.48 -0.64 24.02
CA GLU A 286 -8.07 0.76 24.15
C GLU A 286 -9.09 1.76 23.57
N VAL A 287 -10.19 1.26 22.98
CA VAL A 287 -11.26 2.08 22.40
C VAL A 287 -12.34 2.29 23.46
N ASP A 288 -12.25 3.39 24.17
CA ASP A 288 -13.27 3.81 25.15
C ASP A 288 -14.43 4.56 24.45
N ILE A 289 -15.01 3.92 23.44
CA ILE A 289 -16.16 4.45 22.69
C ILE A 289 -17.12 3.30 22.49
N LYS A 290 -18.30 3.41 23.11
CA LYS A 290 -19.37 2.42 22.99
C LYS A 290 -20.68 3.08 22.59
N TYR A 291 -21.37 2.46 21.65
CA TYR A 291 -22.76 2.77 21.27
C TYR A 291 -23.36 1.56 20.58
N GLU A 292 -24.66 1.46 20.59
CA GLU A 292 -25.42 0.28 20.17
C GLU A 292 -25.09 -0.18 18.73
N ASN A 293 -24.86 0.77 17.83
CA ASN A 293 -24.59 0.48 16.41
C ASN A 293 -23.11 0.27 16.10
N LEU A 294 -22.22 0.11 17.10
CA LEU A 294 -20.77 -0.10 16.91
C LEU A 294 -20.40 -1.55 17.15
N LEU A 295 -19.90 -2.19 16.09
CA LEU A 295 -19.28 -3.51 16.15
C LEU A 295 -17.77 -3.36 15.93
N LEU A 296 -16.97 -3.63 16.97
CA LEU A 296 -15.54 -3.39 17.01
C LEU A 296 -14.76 -4.70 17.13
N THR A 297 -13.68 -4.81 16.37
CA THR A 297 -12.69 -5.91 16.47
C THR A 297 -11.30 -5.42 16.08
N ASP A 298 -10.28 -6.23 16.29
CA ASP A 298 -8.93 -5.95 15.78
C ASP A 298 -8.81 -6.19 14.27
N TYR A 299 -9.49 -7.22 13.76
CA TYR A 299 -9.39 -7.64 12.36
C TYR A 299 -10.70 -8.23 11.84
N LEU A 300 -10.95 -8.02 10.54
CA LEU A 300 -11.97 -8.71 9.75
C LEU A 300 -11.40 -9.02 8.36
N PRO A 301 -11.70 -10.19 7.78
CA PRO A 301 -11.43 -10.43 6.36
C PRO A 301 -12.12 -9.38 5.50
N GLY A 302 -11.36 -8.77 4.58
CA GLY A 302 -11.90 -7.67 3.76
C GLY A 302 -13.04 -8.11 2.86
N ASP A 303 -13.00 -9.33 2.32
CA ASP A 303 -14.07 -9.91 1.51
C ASP A 303 -15.36 -10.08 2.32
N TYR A 304 -15.26 -10.45 3.60
CA TYR A 304 -16.40 -10.62 4.48
C TYR A 304 -17.15 -9.31 4.73
N ILE A 305 -16.42 -8.23 5.03
CA ILE A 305 -17.05 -6.95 5.37
C ILE A 305 -17.41 -6.11 4.13
N LEU A 306 -16.56 -6.09 3.09
CA LEU A 306 -16.79 -5.23 1.93
C LEU A 306 -17.95 -5.67 1.05
N LYS A 307 -18.31 -6.95 1.04
CA LYS A 307 -19.55 -7.45 0.41
C LYS A 307 -20.83 -6.83 1.01
N ARG A 308 -20.76 -6.37 2.25
CA ARG A 308 -21.88 -5.83 3.04
C ARG A 308 -21.85 -4.32 3.19
N ALA A 309 -20.65 -3.72 3.09
CA ALA A 309 -20.46 -2.29 3.35
C ALA A 309 -20.96 -1.42 2.20
N LYS A 310 -21.68 -0.34 2.53
CA LYS A 310 -22.08 0.71 1.58
C LYS A 310 -20.98 1.76 1.39
N LEU A 311 -20.07 1.88 2.35
CA LEU A 311 -18.99 2.85 2.38
C LEU A 311 -17.84 2.30 3.24
N ILE A 312 -16.60 2.54 2.82
CA ILE A 312 -15.43 2.36 3.68
C ILE A 312 -14.78 3.71 4.01
N ILE A 313 -14.33 3.86 5.28
CA ILE A 313 -13.61 5.02 5.77
C ILE A 313 -12.28 4.54 6.34
N PHE A 314 -11.17 5.04 5.80
CA PHE A 314 -9.84 4.53 6.13
C PHE A 314 -8.72 5.52 5.74
N PRO A 315 -7.43 5.26 6.09
CA PRO A 315 -6.34 6.18 5.75
C PRO A 315 -6.04 6.33 4.25
N GLY A 316 -6.38 5.35 3.41
CA GLY A 316 -6.08 5.40 1.96
C GLY A 316 -4.93 4.49 1.54
N GLY A 317 -4.62 3.42 2.29
CA GLY A 317 -3.60 2.45 1.89
C GLY A 317 -3.96 1.72 0.59
N ASN A 318 -2.98 1.47 -0.29
CA ASN A 318 -3.19 0.94 -1.63
C ASN A 318 -3.99 -0.39 -1.65
N ALA A 319 -3.58 -1.37 -0.83
CA ALA A 319 -4.29 -2.67 -0.77
C ALA A 319 -5.77 -2.51 -0.39
N SER A 320 -6.07 -1.63 0.58
CA SER A 320 -7.45 -1.36 1.00
C SER A 320 -8.24 -0.61 -0.06
N CYS A 321 -7.60 0.32 -0.82
CA CYS A 321 -8.23 0.99 -1.96
C CYS A 321 -8.68 -0.01 -3.02
N TYR A 322 -7.78 -0.87 -3.47
CA TYR A 322 -8.08 -1.89 -4.47
C TYR A 322 -9.10 -2.92 -3.96
N GLN A 323 -8.97 -3.33 -2.70
CA GLN A 323 -9.91 -4.28 -2.11
C GLN A 323 -11.33 -3.70 -2.07
N ALA A 324 -11.49 -2.43 -1.66
CA ALA A 324 -12.81 -1.78 -1.69
C ALA A 324 -13.35 -1.62 -3.13
N LEU A 325 -12.50 -1.26 -4.09
CA LEU A 325 -12.88 -1.16 -5.50
C LEU A 325 -13.30 -2.51 -6.08
N SER A 326 -12.63 -3.62 -5.70
CA SER A 326 -12.98 -4.96 -6.17
C SER A 326 -14.35 -5.46 -5.67
N TYR A 327 -14.91 -4.79 -4.65
CA TYR A 327 -16.30 -4.99 -4.19
C TYR A 327 -17.24 -3.84 -4.59
N GLY A 328 -16.78 -2.89 -5.42
CA GLY A 328 -17.57 -1.75 -5.86
C GLY A 328 -18.01 -0.85 -4.71
N VAL A 329 -17.23 -0.73 -3.63
CA VAL A 329 -17.55 0.06 -2.45
C VAL A 329 -16.93 1.46 -2.56
N PRO A 330 -17.74 2.55 -2.49
CA PRO A 330 -17.25 3.90 -2.40
C PRO A 330 -16.40 4.15 -1.15
N GLN A 331 -15.52 5.17 -1.19
CA GLN A 331 -14.46 5.32 -0.21
C GLN A 331 -14.37 6.76 0.33
N ILE A 332 -14.08 6.91 1.62
CA ILE A 332 -13.61 8.17 2.22
C ILE A 332 -12.21 7.93 2.77
N CYS A 333 -11.24 8.69 2.28
CA CYS A 333 -9.87 8.60 2.76
C CYS A 333 -9.51 9.74 3.70
N THR A 334 -8.77 9.41 4.77
CA THR A 334 -8.16 10.35 5.72
C THR A 334 -6.65 10.21 5.69
N PRO A 335 -5.95 10.66 4.61
CA PRO A 335 -4.55 10.34 4.37
C PRO A 335 -3.63 11.00 5.39
N LEU A 336 -2.62 10.24 5.82
CA LEU A 336 -1.61 10.64 6.81
C LEU A 336 -0.26 10.93 6.17
N HIS A 337 0.00 10.35 4.99
CA HIS A 337 1.25 10.48 4.24
C HIS A 337 1.03 10.41 2.72
N ILE A 338 2.10 10.65 1.96
CA ILE A 338 2.04 10.95 0.50
C ILE A 338 1.38 9.87 -0.32
N ASP A 339 1.73 8.59 -0.13
CA ASP A 339 1.17 7.48 -0.90
C ASP A 339 -0.33 7.28 -0.64
N GLN A 340 -0.78 7.50 0.61
CA GLN A 340 -2.21 7.48 0.94
C GLN A 340 -2.96 8.64 0.29
N GLU A 341 -2.34 9.83 0.22
CA GLU A 341 -2.95 10.97 -0.45
C GLU A 341 -2.96 10.77 -1.97
N ASP A 342 -1.94 10.16 -2.55
CA ASP A 342 -1.93 9.82 -3.97
C ASP A 342 -3.09 8.87 -4.30
N ASN A 343 -3.25 7.78 -3.55
CA ASN A 343 -4.40 6.88 -3.70
C ASN A 343 -5.73 7.62 -3.58
N ALA A 344 -5.88 8.46 -2.57
CA ALA A 344 -7.10 9.23 -2.35
C ALA A 344 -7.38 10.21 -3.52
N ASN A 345 -6.35 10.84 -4.07
CA ASN A 345 -6.46 11.68 -5.27
C ASN A 345 -6.95 10.88 -6.48
N GLN A 346 -6.50 9.62 -6.66
CA GLN A 346 -7.01 8.76 -7.72
C GLN A 346 -8.49 8.41 -7.51
N LEU A 347 -8.91 8.13 -6.27
CA LEU A 347 -10.32 7.88 -5.95
C LEU A 347 -11.21 9.09 -6.23
N GLU A 348 -10.76 10.31 -5.91
CA GLU A 348 -11.48 11.55 -6.27
C GLU A 348 -11.52 11.76 -7.79
N ARG A 349 -10.41 11.58 -8.49
CA ARG A 349 -10.33 11.69 -9.96
C ARG A 349 -11.31 10.75 -10.67
N LEU A 350 -11.47 9.54 -10.14
CA LEU A 350 -12.35 8.51 -10.69
C LEU A 350 -13.80 8.63 -10.19
N GLY A 351 -14.07 9.56 -9.25
CA GLY A 351 -15.39 9.73 -8.67
C GLY A 351 -15.85 8.52 -7.85
N THR A 352 -14.93 7.77 -7.26
CA THR A 352 -15.20 6.61 -6.41
C THR A 352 -15.04 6.92 -4.92
N GLY A 353 -14.53 8.10 -4.59
CA GLY A 353 -14.30 8.49 -3.20
C GLY A 353 -14.11 9.97 -2.98
N LEU A 354 -13.89 10.33 -1.71
CA LEU A 354 -13.59 11.66 -1.24
C LEU A 354 -12.40 11.67 -0.30
N ILE A 355 -11.68 12.80 -0.27
CA ILE A 355 -10.56 13.03 0.64
C ILE A 355 -10.99 13.94 1.77
N LEU A 356 -10.68 13.58 3.01
CA LEU A 356 -10.80 14.43 4.18
C LEU A 356 -9.44 14.64 4.82
N ASN A 357 -9.08 15.89 5.06
CA ASN A 357 -7.84 16.20 5.77
C ASN A 357 -8.02 15.93 7.27
N PRO A 358 -7.29 14.95 7.85
CA PRO A 358 -7.46 14.57 9.25
C PRO A 358 -6.90 15.61 10.24
N TYR A 359 -6.02 16.52 9.77
CA TYR A 359 -5.31 17.48 10.62
C TYR A 359 -5.94 18.86 10.64
N LYS A 360 -6.32 19.41 9.47
CA LYS A 360 -6.83 20.77 9.35
C LYS A 360 -8.30 20.81 8.99
N GLY A 361 -9.13 21.25 9.95
CA GLY A 361 -10.55 21.44 9.70
C GLY A 361 -11.37 20.15 9.66
N PHE A 362 -10.87 19.06 10.28
CA PHE A 362 -11.61 17.81 10.43
C PHE A 362 -12.73 17.99 11.47
N LYS A 363 -13.86 18.58 11.01
CA LYS A 363 -15.05 18.87 11.81
C LYS A 363 -16.13 17.82 11.55
N LYS A 364 -16.96 17.57 12.56
CA LYS A 364 -18.07 16.59 12.51
C LYS A 364 -19.04 16.90 11.37
N GLU A 365 -19.44 18.14 11.20
CA GLU A 365 -20.41 18.57 10.20
C GLU A 365 -19.90 18.33 8.76
N LEU A 366 -18.61 18.63 8.51
CA LEU A 366 -17.98 18.37 7.21
C LEU A 366 -17.91 16.87 6.94
N PHE A 367 -17.50 16.09 7.93
CA PHE A 367 -17.38 14.66 7.82
C PHE A 367 -18.73 14.00 7.51
N LEU A 368 -19.78 14.32 8.26
CA LEU A 368 -21.13 13.80 8.03
C LEU A 368 -21.70 14.23 6.68
N ARG A 369 -21.42 15.46 6.23
CA ARG A 369 -21.79 15.90 4.87
C ARG A 369 -21.11 15.09 3.78
N CYS A 370 -19.85 14.70 3.96
CA CYS A 370 -19.15 13.83 2.99
C CYS A 370 -19.76 12.43 2.93
N ILE A 371 -20.12 11.85 4.08
CA ILE A 371 -20.83 10.56 4.13
C ILE A 371 -22.16 10.68 3.38
N LYS A 372 -22.99 11.66 3.73
CA LYS A 372 -24.28 11.91 3.08
C LYS A 372 -24.10 12.08 1.56
N LYS A 373 -23.12 12.89 1.13
CA LYS A 373 -22.82 13.11 -0.29
C LYS A 373 -22.51 11.83 -1.05
N ILE A 374 -21.65 10.96 -0.48
CA ILE A 374 -21.29 9.68 -1.13
C ILE A 374 -22.47 8.72 -1.20
N LEU A 375 -23.24 8.63 -0.11
CA LEU A 375 -24.33 7.66 -0.03
C LEU A 375 -25.57 8.09 -0.83
N MET A 376 -25.81 9.40 -0.99
CA MET A 376 -26.97 9.91 -1.76
C MET A 376 -26.68 10.08 -3.25
N LYS A 377 -25.43 10.33 -3.64
CA LYS A 377 -25.07 10.55 -5.04
C LYS A 377 -24.68 9.21 -5.67
N THR A 378 -25.60 8.62 -6.44
CA THR A 378 -25.44 7.27 -7.06
C THR A 378 -24.15 7.12 -7.87
N SER A 379 -23.65 8.23 -8.48
CA SER A 379 -22.45 8.18 -9.32
C SER A 379 -21.19 7.65 -8.61
N TYR A 380 -21.07 7.81 -7.27
CA TYR A 380 -19.94 7.22 -6.55
C TYR A 380 -20.00 5.68 -6.56
N LYS A 381 -21.18 5.14 -6.34
CA LYS A 381 -21.42 3.69 -6.40
C LYS A 381 -21.26 3.17 -7.82
N GLU A 382 -21.85 3.82 -8.81
CA GLU A 382 -21.76 3.45 -10.22
C GLU A 382 -20.32 3.42 -10.71
N ASN A 383 -19.53 4.45 -10.39
CA ASN A 383 -18.12 4.48 -10.74
C ASN A 383 -17.31 3.40 -10.03
N SER A 384 -17.62 3.12 -8.75
CA SER A 384 -16.98 2.01 -8.02
C SER A 384 -17.30 0.65 -8.65
N LEU A 385 -18.53 0.44 -9.12
CA LEU A 385 -18.93 -0.76 -9.85
C LEU A 385 -18.25 -0.89 -11.22
N LYS A 386 -18.05 0.23 -11.94
CA LYS A 386 -17.26 0.23 -13.18
C LYS A 386 -15.83 -0.25 -12.93
N LEU A 387 -15.20 0.26 -11.87
CA LEU A 387 -13.85 -0.18 -11.48
C LEU A 387 -13.83 -1.63 -11.01
N GLN A 388 -14.84 -2.08 -10.29
CA GLN A 388 -15.01 -3.50 -9.93
C GLN A 388 -14.98 -4.39 -11.18
N LYS A 389 -15.75 -4.04 -12.21
CA LYS A 389 -15.80 -4.79 -13.48
C LYS A 389 -14.44 -4.81 -14.18
N ILE A 390 -13.69 -3.71 -14.14
CA ILE A 390 -12.34 -3.66 -14.71
C ILE A 390 -11.41 -4.59 -13.91
N LEU A 391 -11.43 -4.48 -12.58
CA LEU A 391 -10.56 -5.26 -11.70
C LEU A 391 -10.84 -6.77 -11.76
N SER A 392 -12.06 -7.19 -12.06
CA SER A 392 -12.40 -8.62 -12.23
C SER A 392 -11.69 -9.29 -13.41
N ASN A 393 -11.15 -8.51 -14.35
CA ASN A 393 -10.33 -9.03 -15.46
C ASN A 393 -8.88 -9.31 -15.07
N TYR A 394 -8.48 -8.94 -13.85
CA TYR A 394 -7.12 -9.14 -13.35
C TYR A 394 -7.09 -10.24 -12.29
N ASN A 395 -6.16 -11.16 -12.47
CA ASN A 395 -5.78 -12.12 -11.43
C ASN A 395 -4.28 -11.94 -11.16
N GLY A 396 -3.96 -10.96 -10.31
CA GLY A 396 -2.58 -10.57 -10.05
C GLY A 396 -1.72 -11.72 -9.49
N VAL A 397 -2.31 -12.58 -8.67
CA VAL A 397 -1.62 -13.74 -8.09
C VAL A 397 -1.19 -14.73 -9.17
N LYS A 398 -2.15 -15.21 -9.98
CA LYS A 398 -1.88 -16.18 -11.05
C LYS A 398 -0.94 -15.61 -12.09
N LYS A 399 -1.15 -14.34 -12.49
CA LYS A 399 -0.30 -13.71 -13.49
C LYS A 399 1.14 -13.54 -12.98
N ALA A 400 1.33 -13.13 -11.73
CA ALA A 400 2.66 -13.03 -11.13
C ALA A 400 3.34 -14.40 -11.05
N ALA A 401 2.62 -15.42 -10.58
CA ALA A 401 3.15 -16.78 -10.49
C ALA A 401 3.57 -17.34 -11.87
N GLY A 402 2.74 -17.12 -12.90
CA GLY A 402 3.07 -17.52 -14.27
C GLY A 402 4.34 -16.85 -14.79
N GLU A 403 4.46 -15.52 -14.66
CA GLU A 403 5.65 -14.78 -15.09
C GLU A 403 6.93 -15.19 -14.35
N ILE A 404 6.81 -15.49 -13.04
CA ILE A 404 7.93 -16.00 -12.23
C ILE A 404 8.34 -17.40 -12.70
N LYS A 405 7.36 -18.29 -12.94
CA LYS A 405 7.62 -19.63 -13.45
C LYS A 405 8.30 -19.59 -14.81
N ASP A 406 7.80 -18.78 -15.76
CA ASP A 406 8.41 -18.61 -17.06
C ASP A 406 9.88 -18.14 -16.96
N MET A 407 10.19 -17.32 -15.96
CA MET A 407 11.56 -16.89 -15.71
C MET A 407 12.44 -18.02 -15.15
N ILE A 408 11.92 -18.83 -14.21
CA ILE A 408 12.61 -20.03 -13.69
C ILE A 408 12.91 -21.01 -14.82
N ASP A 409 11.92 -21.29 -15.67
CA ASP A 409 12.06 -22.22 -16.78
C ASP A 409 13.11 -21.76 -17.82
N ARG A 410 13.34 -20.46 -17.96
CA ARG A 410 14.40 -19.89 -18.81
C ARG A 410 15.79 -19.96 -18.18
N ILE A 411 15.88 -19.87 -16.86
CA ILE A 411 17.15 -19.99 -16.13
C ILE A 411 17.65 -21.44 -16.17
N ASN A 412 16.75 -22.41 -16.16
CA ASN A 412 17.05 -23.84 -16.11
C ASN A 412 17.31 -24.47 -17.52
N ARG A 413 17.14 -23.67 -18.58
CA ARG A 413 17.53 -24.06 -19.96
C ARG A 413 18.94 -23.61 -20.29
#